data_0740e4b6102cfc24ccdd52eeda047956
#
_entry.id   0740e4b6102cfc24ccdd52eeda047956
#
_cell.length_a   1.000
_cell.length_b   1.000
_cell.length_c   1.000
_cell.angle_alpha   90.00
_cell.angle_beta   90.00
_cell.angle_gamma   90.00
#
_symmetry.space_group_name_H-M   'P 1'
#
loop_
_entity.id
_entity.type
_entity.pdbx_description
1 polymer ?
#
loop_
_entity_poly.entity_id
_entity_poly.type
_entity_poly.pdbx_seq_one_letter_code
_entity_poly.pdbx_strand_id
1 'polypeptide(L)'
;MSAAEYPWERALGAVPGGDGTVEFRVWAPHPGRVDVRVRGADHELRPEGHGIRSARVEAAAGDDYLFVLDGRELPDPASRWQPDGLRGPSRVVDPRSFAWTDGGWHGGAELQDAVIYELHVGTFTEEGTFEAAIDHLPGLAALGITHLELMPVAEFPGAHGWGYDGVYISAAQSSYGGPHGLQQLVDAAHAAGLGVILDVVYNHLGASGISAMEAFGPYFTEKYEIFWGKAINFDDADSDPVREWVLQSAEGWVRDFHIDGLRLDAIHAIFDMSAKHILRELNDRVHTRNHRALVIAESGLNDPKVTRPRSAGGWGCDAEWADDFHHALRVLLTGDKTGYYEEFGRVEQLAKVFRRPYVHDGDYSTFRRRRFGAPPTDRHVDQFVVFDQNHDQVGNRAFGDRLPAEVQPLAAFCTLLSPYVPMLFMGEEYGETAPFQFFTDHIDEKIAVATAEGRRREFSAFASFSAEDVPDPQDAETFLRSKLTREGDEAIRALYVRLLDVRRELPAGHDADAVDCDPAAPWLRVRRGPFTLAGNFAETPASVPVEGAGELVLATHDGTHLANGRVDLPARAGALVR
;
A
#
# COMPACT_ATOMS: atom_id res chain seq x y z
N MET A 1 19.52 -21.27 12.97
CA MET A 1 18.73 -21.59 11.77
C MET A 1 18.81 -23.11 11.57
N SER A 2 17.67 -23.80 11.39
CA SER A 2 17.66 -25.19 10.94
C SER A 2 18.34 -25.25 9.57
N ALA A 3 19.06 -26.34 9.27
CA ALA A 3 19.56 -26.56 7.91
C ALA A 3 18.34 -26.67 6.97
N ALA A 4 18.43 -26.06 5.78
CA ALA A 4 17.39 -26.15 4.76
C ALA A 4 17.10 -27.63 4.47
N GLU A 5 15.84 -28.01 4.58
CA GLU A 5 15.41 -29.41 4.34
C GLU A 5 15.27 -29.67 2.84
N TYR A 6 14.80 -28.64 2.12
CA TYR A 6 14.60 -28.69 0.68
C TYR A 6 15.45 -27.65 -0.05
N PRO A 7 15.84 -27.92 -1.32
CA PRO A 7 16.71 -27.01 -2.06
C PRO A 7 16.09 -25.64 -2.33
N TRP A 8 14.77 -25.49 -2.44
CA TRP A 8 14.12 -24.19 -2.67
C TRP A 8 14.13 -23.27 -1.44
N GLU A 9 14.37 -23.77 -0.22
CA GLU A 9 14.49 -22.97 1.01
C GLU A 9 15.79 -22.15 1.07
N ARG A 10 16.76 -22.46 0.21
CA ARG A 10 17.97 -21.66 0.05
C ARG A 10 17.69 -20.46 -0.87
N ALA A 11 18.40 -19.35 -0.65
CA ALA A 11 18.23 -18.13 -1.43
C ALA A 11 18.27 -18.38 -2.94
N LEU A 12 17.24 -17.91 -3.65
CA LEU A 12 17.16 -17.87 -5.11
C LEU A 12 17.85 -16.60 -5.65
N GLY A 13 18.15 -16.61 -6.95
CA GLY A 13 18.79 -15.51 -7.63
C GLY A 13 20.31 -15.54 -7.56
N ALA A 14 20.94 -14.39 -7.77
CA ALA A 14 22.39 -14.21 -7.68
C ALA A 14 22.80 -13.88 -6.24
N VAL A 15 23.56 -14.76 -5.61
CA VAL A 15 24.00 -14.63 -4.20
C VAL A 15 25.51 -14.49 -4.12
N PRO A 16 26.07 -13.28 -3.86
CA PRO A 16 27.50 -13.06 -3.73
C PRO A 16 28.11 -13.82 -2.55
N GLY A 17 29.16 -14.62 -2.82
CA GLY A 17 29.83 -15.44 -1.81
C GLY A 17 30.85 -14.69 -0.93
N GLY A 18 31.28 -13.49 -1.35
CA GLY A 18 32.31 -12.71 -0.67
C GLY A 18 33.77 -13.17 -0.97
N ASP A 19 33.93 -14.24 -1.74
CA ASP A 19 35.20 -14.83 -2.18
C ASP A 19 35.53 -14.58 -3.66
N GLY A 20 34.84 -13.59 -4.28
CA GLY A 20 34.95 -13.32 -5.71
C GLY A 20 34.09 -14.24 -6.58
N THR A 21 33.20 -15.01 -5.96
CA THR A 21 32.23 -15.85 -6.67
C THR A 21 30.79 -15.44 -6.35
N VAL A 22 29.88 -15.75 -7.27
CA VAL A 22 28.43 -15.61 -7.10
C VAL A 22 27.79 -16.97 -7.31
N GLU A 23 26.90 -17.37 -6.41
CA GLU A 23 26.05 -18.54 -6.61
C GLU A 23 24.77 -18.08 -7.30
N PHE A 24 24.56 -18.58 -8.52
CA PHE A 24 23.33 -18.35 -9.30
C PHE A 24 22.40 -19.53 -9.08
N ARG A 25 21.20 -19.28 -8.59
CA ARG A 25 20.21 -20.33 -8.27
C ARG A 25 18.86 -19.95 -8.82
N VAL A 26 18.21 -20.88 -9.50
CA VAL A 26 16.89 -20.65 -10.10
C VAL A 26 16.03 -21.90 -9.99
N TRP A 27 14.72 -21.70 -9.79
CA TRP A 27 13.74 -22.77 -9.97
C TRP A 27 13.29 -22.79 -11.42
N ALA A 28 13.64 -23.84 -12.13
CA ALA A 28 13.38 -24.00 -13.55
C ALA A 28 13.14 -25.49 -13.87
N PRO A 29 11.96 -26.04 -13.54
CA PRO A 29 11.63 -27.43 -13.84
C PRO A 29 11.32 -27.71 -15.30
N HIS A 30 10.90 -26.71 -16.09
CA HIS A 30 10.46 -26.88 -17.47
C HIS A 30 11.62 -27.12 -18.46
N PRO A 31 12.72 -26.34 -18.47
CA PRO A 31 13.77 -26.50 -19.47
C PRO A 31 14.63 -27.72 -19.21
N GLY A 32 15.06 -28.36 -20.31
CA GLY A 32 16.00 -29.49 -20.27
C GLY A 32 17.39 -29.05 -19.80
N ARG A 33 17.86 -27.89 -20.30
CA ARG A 33 19.13 -27.29 -19.94
C ARG A 33 18.96 -25.85 -19.47
N VAL A 34 19.69 -25.49 -18.44
CA VAL A 34 19.78 -24.11 -17.94
C VAL A 34 21.24 -23.73 -17.78
N ASP A 35 21.64 -22.65 -18.42
CA ASP A 35 22.94 -22.02 -18.21
C ASP A 35 22.71 -20.61 -17.59
N VAL A 36 23.70 -20.07 -16.89
CA VAL A 36 23.80 -18.64 -16.60
C VAL A 36 24.85 -18.02 -17.49
N ARG A 37 24.47 -16.95 -18.19
CA ARG A 37 25.40 -16.12 -18.96
C ARG A 37 25.83 -14.95 -18.11
N VAL A 38 27.12 -14.86 -17.81
CA VAL A 38 27.73 -13.74 -17.09
C VAL A 38 29.11 -13.46 -17.70
N ARG A 39 29.49 -12.18 -17.83
CA ARG A 39 30.76 -11.74 -18.46
C ARG A 39 30.99 -12.35 -19.87
N GLY A 40 29.88 -12.59 -20.60
CA GLY A 40 29.92 -13.15 -21.96
C GLY A 40 30.17 -14.64 -22.07
N ALA A 41 30.21 -15.40 -20.97
CA ALA A 41 30.38 -16.85 -20.95
C ALA A 41 29.14 -17.55 -20.35
N ASP A 42 28.79 -18.71 -20.93
CA ASP A 42 27.72 -19.57 -20.47
C ASP A 42 28.28 -20.61 -19.49
N HIS A 43 27.63 -20.73 -18.33
CA HIS A 43 27.97 -21.69 -17.28
C HIS A 43 26.76 -22.55 -16.97
N GLU A 44 26.86 -23.86 -17.20
CA GLU A 44 25.77 -24.79 -16.96
C GLU A 44 25.41 -24.91 -15.49
N LEU A 45 24.12 -24.77 -15.16
CA LEU A 45 23.60 -24.98 -13.83
C LEU A 45 23.32 -26.46 -13.59
N ARG A 46 23.81 -26.96 -12.46
CA ARG A 46 23.61 -28.36 -12.02
C ARG A 46 22.31 -28.49 -11.25
N PRO A 47 21.54 -29.59 -11.45
CA PRO A 47 20.33 -29.82 -10.68
C PRO A 47 20.63 -30.12 -9.22
N GLU A 48 19.86 -29.51 -8.30
CA GLU A 48 19.84 -29.80 -6.88
C GLU A 48 18.64 -30.66 -6.45
N GLY A 49 17.74 -30.97 -7.36
CA GLY A 49 16.46 -31.64 -7.13
C GLY A 49 15.27 -30.67 -7.18
N HIS A 50 14.08 -31.20 -7.33
CA HIS A 50 12.80 -30.46 -7.35
C HIS A 50 12.77 -29.26 -8.30
N GLY A 51 13.46 -29.32 -9.44
CA GLY A 51 13.53 -28.23 -10.40
C GLY A 51 14.48 -27.10 -10.04
N ILE A 52 15.13 -27.13 -8.89
CA ILE A 52 16.17 -26.16 -8.52
C ILE A 52 17.48 -26.52 -9.23
N ARG A 53 18.13 -25.50 -9.77
CA ARG A 53 19.44 -25.61 -10.44
C ARG A 53 20.36 -24.48 -9.97
N SER A 54 21.67 -24.76 -9.87
CA SER A 54 22.64 -23.79 -9.43
C SER A 54 24.01 -23.94 -10.12
N ALA A 55 24.75 -22.83 -10.14
CA ALA A 55 26.16 -22.79 -10.47
C ALA A 55 26.85 -21.73 -9.62
N ARG A 56 28.09 -22.02 -9.19
CA ARG A 56 28.98 -21.02 -8.57
C ARG A 56 29.99 -20.59 -9.62
N VAL A 57 30.02 -19.28 -9.92
CA VAL A 57 30.77 -18.69 -11.01
C VAL A 57 31.59 -17.52 -10.49
N GLU A 58 32.77 -17.27 -11.07
CA GLU A 58 33.56 -16.08 -10.82
C GLU A 58 32.82 -14.85 -11.35
N ALA A 59 32.25 -14.08 -10.43
CA ALA A 59 31.47 -12.87 -10.69
C ALA A 59 31.42 -11.99 -9.44
N ALA A 60 30.96 -10.75 -9.58
CA ALA A 60 30.88 -9.78 -8.49
C ALA A 60 29.61 -8.93 -8.60
N ALA A 61 29.31 -8.17 -7.53
CA ALA A 61 28.29 -7.13 -7.59
C ALA A 61 28.58 -6.16 -8.74
N GLY A 62 27.53 -5.81 -9.50
CA GLY A 62 27.61 -4.98 -10.69
C GLY A 62 27.72 -5.78 -12.01
N ASP A 63 28.04 -7.08 -11.96
CA ASP A 63 28.01 -7.90 -13.18
C ASP A 63 26.58 -8.18 -13.65
N ASP A 64 26.36 -8.06 -14.96
CA ASP A 64 25.10 -8.41 -15.59
C ASP A 64 25.05 -9.89 -15.93
N TYR A 65 23.85 -10.48 -15.80
CA TYR A 65 23.63 -11.89 -16.10
C TYR A 65 22.21 -12.15 -16.65
N LEU A 66 22.10 -13.26 -17.38
CA LEU A 66 20.83 -13.84 -17.87
C LEU A 66 20.84 -15.34 -17.64
N PHE A 67 19.69 -15.94 -17.41
CA PHE A 67 19.54 -17.38 -17.55
C PHE A 67 19.26 -17.72 -19.01
N VAL A 68 19.86 -18.83 -19.47
CA VAL A 68 19.70 -19.33 -20.84
C VAL A 68 18.98 -20.69 -20.75
N LEU A 69 17.69 -20.68 -21.11
CA LEU A 69 16.79 -21.84 -21.02
C LEU A 69 16.66 -22.48 -22.41
N ASP A 70 17.29 -23.64 -22.64
CA ASP A 70 17.31 -24.32 -23.93
C ASP A 70 17.67 -23.37 -25.12
N GLY A 71 18.56 -22.41 -24.86
CA GLY A 71 19.01 -21.40 -25.82
C GLY A 71 18.22 -20.08 -25.81
N ARG A 72 17.16 -19.94 -25.01
CA ARG A 72 16.40 -18.70 -24.83
C ARG A 72 16.95 -17.92 -23.64
N GLU A 73 17.37 -16.68 -23.85
CA GLU A 73 17.84 -15.76 -22.82
C GLU A 73 16.67 -15.10 -22.10
N LEU A 74 16.69 -15.14 -20.77
CA LEU A 74 15.66 -14.55 -19.91
C LEU A 74 16.29 -13.97 -18.64
N PRO A 75 15.76 -12.85 -18.13
CA PRO A 75 16.12 -12.34 -16.81
C PRO A 75 15.76 -13.33 -15.70
N ASP A 76 16.37 -13.14 -14.54
CA ASP A 76 16.15 -13.97 -13.36
C ASP A 76 14.79 -13.66 -12.70
N PRO A 77 13.90 -14.64 -12.48
CA PRO A 77 12.67 -14.46 -11.71
C PRO A 77 12.87 -13.86 -10.30
N ALA A 78 14.04 -14.13 -9.68
CA ALA A 78 14.43 -13.59 -8.38
C ALA A 78 15.42 -12.42 -8.50
N SER A 79 15.42 -11.72 -9.63
CA SER A 79 16.26 -10.55 -9.85
C SER A 79 16.08 -9.51 -8.75
N ARG A 80 17.18 -8.89 -8.34
CA ARG A 80 17.21 -7.79 -7.37
C ARG A 80 17.45 -6.43 -8.00
N TRP A 81 17.82 -6.40 -9.28
CA TRP A 81 18.00 -5.19 -10.07
C TRP A 81 17.91 -5.48 -11.56
N GLN A 82 17.09 -4.71 -12.26
CA GLN A 82 16.88 -4.74 -13.71
C GLN A 82 17.28 -3.38 -14.32
N PRO A 83 18.59 -3.05 -14.43
CA PRO A 83 19.02 -1.70 -14.80
C PRO A 83 18.57 -1.27 -16.19
N ASP A 84 18.34 -2.23 -17.09
CA ASP A 84 17.90 -2.01 -18.47
C ASP A 84 16.42 -2.40 -18.68
N GLY A 85 15.62 -2.41 -17.60
CA GLY A 85 14.19 -2.72 -17.61
C GLY A 85 13.88 -4.21 -17.74
N LEU A 86 12.61 -4.53 -17.94
CA LEU A 86 12.07 -5.89 -17.82
C LEU A 86 12.70 -6.94 -18.74
N ARG A 87 13.27 -6.55 -19.88
CA ARG A 87 13.83 -7.47 -20.87
C ARG A 87 15.36 -7.46 -20.91
N GLY A 88 15.95 -6.54 -20.17
CA GLY A 88 17.40 -6.45 -20.01
C GLY A 88 17.97 -7.52 -19.07
N PRO A 89 19.28 -7.64 -18.99
CA PRO A 89 19.92 -8.55 -18.04
C PRO A 89 19.62 -8.12 -16.59
N SER A 90 19.55 -9.12 -15.73
CA SER A 90 19.57 -8.90 -14.28
C SER A 90 20.97 -8.51 -13.84
N ARG A 91 21.09 -7.68 -12.79
CA ARG A 91 22.39 -7.28 -12.24
C ARG A 91 22.61 -7.87 -10.85
N VAL A 92 23.81 -8.38 -10.61
CA VAL A 92 24.20 -8.88 -9.28
C VAL A 92 24.23 -7.74 -8.28
N VAL A 93 23.48 -7.86 -7.19
CA VAL A 93 23.45 -6.92 -6.08
C VAL A 93 24.03 -7.60 -4.83
N ASP A 94 24.98 -6.95 -4.16
CA ASP A 94 25.36 -7.31 -2.79
C ASP A 94 24.74 -6.29 -1.83
N PRO A 95 23.65 -6.63 -1.14
CA PRO A 95 22.97 -5.69 -0.24
C PRO A 95 23.84 -5.29 0.95
N ARG A 96 24.88 -6.09 1.26
CA ARG A 96 25.84 -5.81 2.36
C ARG A 96 26.85 -4.72 2.01
N SER A 97 26.91 -4.30 0.74
CA SER A 97 27.83 -3.25 0.28
C SER A 97 27.39 -1.84 0.66
N PHE A 98 26.14 -1.65 1.02
CA PHE A 98 25.63 -0.36 1.49
C PHE A 98 26.05 -0.10 2.93
N ALA A 99 26.57 1.11 3.17
CA ALA A 99 27.03 1.52 4.50
C ALA A 99 25.87 2.19 5.27
N TRP A 100 25.04 1.38 5.89
CA TRP A 100 23.93 1.84 6.72
C TRP A 100 24.39 2.72 7.88
N THR A 101 23.68 3.81 8.15
CA THR A 101 23.92 4.69 9.31
C THR A 101 22.89 4.47 10.42
N ASP A 102 21.92 3.65 10.19
CA ASP A 102 20.76 3.36 11.05
C ASP A 102 20.99 2.35 12.17
N GLY A 103 22.25 2.09 12.55
CA GLY A 103 22.58 1.10 13.59
C GLY A 103 21.94 1.33 14.97
N GLY A 104 21.38 2.52 15.21
CA GLY A 104 20.57 2.86 16.38
C GLY A 104 19.06 2.82 16.15
N TRP A 105 18.62 2.47 14.97
CA TRP A 105 17.21 2.36 14.64
C TRP A 105 16.59 1.09 15.24
N HIS A 106 15.44 1.24 15.86
CA HIS A 106 14.74 0.13 16.52
C HIS A 106 13.30 -0.07 15.99
N GLY A 107 13.01 0.46 14.80
CA GLY A 107 11.69 0.46 14.16
C GLY A 107 10.93 1.77 14.38
N GLY A 108 9.89 1.99 13.59
CA GLY A 108 9.00 3.14 13.68
C GLY A 108 8.17 3.17 14.97
N ALA A 109 7.21 4.09 15.04
CA ALA A 109 6.25 4.15 16.14
C ALA A 109 5.44 2.86 16.23
N GLU A 110 4.98 2.53 17.45
CA GLU A 110 4.01 1.44 17.62
C GLU A 110 2.73 1.76 16.86
N LEU A 111 2.02 0.73 16.39
CA LEU A 111 0.87 0.88 15.50
C LEU A 111 -0.22 1.83 16.05
N GLN A 112 -0.48 1.77 17.36
CA GLN A 112 -1.44 2.66 18.04
C GLN A 112 -1.09 4.16 17.96
N ASP A 113 0.20 4.47 17.82
CA ASP A 113 0.73 5.84 17.75
C ASP A 113 1.12 6.22 16.31
N ALA A 114 0.92 5.31 15.35
CA ALA A 114 1.29 5.51 13.98
C ALA A 114 0.41 6.56 13.27
N VAL A 115 1.05 7.35 12.44
CA VAL A 115 0.46 8.21 11.42
C VAL A 115 1.21 7.92 10.13
N ILE A 116 0.51 7.35 9.16
CA ILE A 116 1.09 6.88 7.91
C ILE A 116 0.94 7.96 6.84
N TYR A 117 1.93 8.08 5.96
CA TYR A 117 1.90 8.96 4.81
C TYR A 117 2.19 8.16 3.56
N GLU A 118 1.15 7.93 2.75
CA GLU A 118 1.25 7.22 1.49
C GLU A 118 1.80 8.14 0.40
N LEU A 119 2.82 7.68 -0.34
CA LEU A 119 3.39 8.43 -1.45
C LEU A 119 3.76 7.54 -2.65
N HIS A 120 3.62 8.12 -3.83
CA HIS A 120 4.10 7.56 -5.09
C HIS A 120 5.42 8.22 -5.49
N VAL A 121 6.52 7.47 -5.50
CA VAL A 121 7.88 8.01 -5.71
C VAL A 121 7.97 8.84 -7.00
N GLY A 122 7.45 8.32 -8.12
CA GLY A 122 7.55 8.96 -9.43
C GLY A 122 6.82 10.31 -9.58
N THR A 123 5.84 10.60 -8.70
CA THR A 123 5.06 11.86 -8.76
C THR A 123 5.21 12.71 -7.51
N PHE A 124 5.94 12.24 -6.50
CA PHE A 124 6.15 12.97 -5.25
C PHE A 124 7.03 14.21 -5.42
N THR A 125 8.01 14.14 -6.33
CA THR A 125 8.91 15.26 -6.70
C THR A 125 8.92 15.47 -8.21
N GLU A 126 9.53 16.55 -8.66
CA GLU A 126 9.70 16.81 -10.10
C GLU A 126 10.58 15.74 -10.74
N GLU A 127 11.66 15.33 -10.07
CA GLU A 127 12.60 14.30 -10.53
C GLU A 127 11.96 12.90 -10.51
N GLY A 128 11.11 12.61 -9.52
CA GLY A 128 10.43 11.34 -9.37
C GLY A 128 11.37 10.19 -8.97
N THR A 129 12.33 10.46 -8.08
CA THR A 129 13.33 9.49 -7.64
C THR A 129 13.38 9.33 -6.12
N PHE A 130 13.94 8.21 -5.64
CA PHE A 130 14.18 8.00 -4.22
C PHE A 130 15.05 9.10 -3.61
N GLU A 131 16.11 9.53 -4.33
CA GLU A 131 17.03 10.56 -3.88
C GLU A 131 16.32 11.90 -3.68
N ALA A 132 15.50 12.33 -4.65
CA ALA A 132 14.76 13.59 -4.56
C ALA A 132 13.72 13.59 -3.43
N ALA A 133 13.16 12.45 -3.08
CA ALA A 133 12.23 12.34 -1.97
C ALA A 133 12.87 12.60 -0.59
N ILE A 134 14.18 12.38 -0.44
CA ILE A 134 14.93 12.53 0.83
C ILE A 134 14.80 13.95 1.39
N ASP A 135 14.86 14.96 0.54
CA ASP A 135 14.80 16.36 0.97
C ASP A 135 13.50 16.76 1.68
N HIS A 136 12.44 15.95 1.49
CA HIS A 136 11.12 16.18 2.08
C HIS A 136 10.90 15.48 3.43
N LEU A 137 11.72 14.49 3.77
CA LEU A 137 11.55 13.67 4.98
C LEU A 137 11.54 14.48 6.28
N PRO A 138 12.45 15.45 6.48
CA PRO A 138 12.43 16.28 7.71
C PRO A 138 11.13 17.06 7.88
N GLY A 139 10.51 17.50 6.78
CA GLY A 139 9.23 18.21 6.79
C GLY A 139 8.07 17.32 7.21
N LEU A 140 8.03 16.08 6.71
CA LEU A 140 7.03 15.09 7.09
C LEU A 140 7.17 14.67 8.56
N ALA A 141 8.40 14.43 9.04
CA ALA A 141 8.65 14.15 10.44
C ALA A 141 8.23 15.32 11.36
N ALA A 142 8.52 16.56 10.97
CA ALA A 142 8.11 17.75 11.71
C ALA A 142 6.60 17.95 11.74
N LEU A 143 5.89 17.55 10.69
CA LEU A 143 4.42 17.53 10.64
C LEU A 143 3.82 16.55 11.65
N GLY A 144 4.54 15.47 11.97
CA GLY A 144 4.08 14.42 12.90
C GLY A 144 3.77 13.09 12.23
N ILE A 145 4.20 12.91 10.98
CA ILE A 145 4.21 11.62 10.32
C ILE A 145 5.20 10.69 11.05
N THR A 146 4.87 9.44 11.15
CA THR A 146 5.71 8.41 11.80
C THR A 146 6.20 7.33 10.85
N HIS A 147 5.43 7.08 9.78
CA HIS A 147 5.78 6.11 8.75
C HIS A 147 5.48 6.67 7.36
N LEU A 148 6.37 6.38 6.43
CA LEU A 148 6.09 6.50 5.01
C LEU A 148 5.51 5.17 4.54
N GLU A 149 4.50 5.20 3.67
CA GLU A 149 4.08 4.04 2.90
C GLU A 149 4.37 4.32 1.42
N LEU A 150 5.35 3.59 0.88
CA LEU A 150 5.74 3.71 -0.52
C LEU A 150 4.82 2.84 -1.37
N MET A 151 4.12 3.44 -2.33
CA MET A 151 3.44 2.68 -3.39
C MET A 151 4.44 1.72 -4.06
N PRO A 152 3.99 0.64 -4.75
CA PRO A 152 4.88 -0.43 -5.18
C PRO A 152 6.09 0.05 -5.98
N VAL A 153 7.26 -0.44 -5.60
CA VAL A 153 8.54 -0.11 -6.24
C VAL A 153 9.17 -1.33 -6.94
N ALA A 154 8.48 -2.46 -7.01
CA ALA A 154 8.96 -3.62 -7.77
C ALA A 154 9.09 -3.24 -9.25
N GLU A 155 10.14 -3.74 -9.92
CA GLU A 155 10.43 -3.37 -11.31
C GLU A 155 9.24 -3.64 -12.22
N PHE A 156 8.67 -2.57 -12.76
CA PHE A 156 7.51 -2.53 -13.65
C PHE A 156 7.90 -2.09 -15.07
N PRO A 157 7.00 -2.23 -16.09
CA PRO A 157 7.28 -1.80 -17.45
C PRO A 157 7.55 -0.30 -17.56
N GLY A 158 8.54 0.07 -18.37
CA GLY A 158 8.85 1.45 -18.71
C GLY A 158 9.45 2.25 -17.56
N ALA A 159 9.26 3.57 -17.60
CA ALA A 159 9.87 4.52 -16.68
C ALA A 159 8.88 5.09 -15.65
N HIS A 160 7.58 4.98 -15.87
CA HIS A 160 6.53 5.50 -14.99
C HIS A 160 5.31 4.59 -14.93
N GLY A 161 4.73 4.46 -13.76
CA GLY A 161 3.56 3.62 -13.49
C GLY A 161 3.24 3.64 -12.01
N TRP A 162 2.03 3.26 -11.66
CA TRP A 162 1.64 3.14 -10.25
C TRP A 162 2.45 2.07 -9.48
N GLY A 163 3.06 1.11 -10.22
CA GLY A 163 3.85 0.03 -9.64
C GLY A 163 3.10 -1.30 -9.52
N TYR A 164 1.79 -1.33 -9.75
CA TYR A 164 0.99 -2.57 -9.67
C TYR A 164 1.15 -3.50 -10.87
N ASP A 165 1.91 -3.08 -11.89
CA ASP A 165 2.34 -3.90 -13.02
C ASP A 165 3.74 -4.52 -12.82
N GLY A 166 4.20 -4.62 -11.56
CA GLY A 166 5.51 -5.17 -11.21
C GLY A 166 5.70 -6.60 -11.69
N VAL A 167 6.92 -6.91 -12.18
CA VAL A 167 7.28 -8.23 -12.69
C VAL A 167 8.35 -8.89 -11.83
N TYR A 168 9.39 -8.15 -11.46
CA TYR A 168 10.46 -8.66 -10.62
C TYR A 168 10.25 -8.17 -9.19
N ILE A 169 9.54 -8.97 -8.41
CA ILE A 169 9.03 -8.62 -7.07
C ILE A 169 10.11 -8.37 -6.01
N SER A 170 11.38 -8.62 -6.33
CA SER A 170 12.53 -8.38 -5.44
C SER A 170 13.48 -7.30 -5.96
N ALA A 171 13.16 -6.67 -7.10
CA ALA A 171 13.99 -5.65 -7.74
C ALA A 171 13.36 -4.27 -7.53
N ALA A 172 14.11 -3.32 -6.98
CA ALA A 172 13.66 -1.94 -6.88
C ALA A 172 13.72 -1.25 -8.26
N GLN A 173 12.65 -0.51 -8.60
CA GLN A 173 12.46 0.16 -9.88
C GLN A 173 13.64 1.02 -10.28
N SER A 174 14.19 0.73 -11.46
CA SER A 174 15.42 1.36 -11.92
C SER A 174 15.26 2.85 -12.21
N SER A 175 14.10 3.28 -12.74
CA SER A 175 13.82 4.70 -12.99
C SER A 175 13.70 5.53 -11.71
N TYR A 176 13.47 4.90 -10.56
CA TYR A 176 13.44 5.57 -9.25
C TYR A 176 14.83 5.66 -8.59
N GLY A 177 15.85 5.00 -9.14
CA GLY A 177 17.21 4.96 -8.60
C GLY A 177 17.68 3.56 -8.20
N GLY A 178 16.85 2.53 -8.44
CA GLY A 178 17.18 1.13 -8.19
C GLY A 178 17.46 0.79 -6.72
N PRO A 179 18.11 -0.33 -6.44
CA PRO A 179 18.30 -0.81 -5.07
C PRO A 179 19.12 0.15 -4.20
N HIS A 180 20.12 0.83 -4.76
CA HIS A 180 20.95 1.76 -3.99
C HIS A 180 20.17 3.02 -3.60
N GLY A 181 19.36 3.57 -4.52
CA GLY A 181 18.51 4.72 -4.21
C GLY A 181 17.47 4.40 -3.12
N LEU A 182 16.87 3.20 -3.15
CA LEU A 182 15.96 2.77 -2.10
C LEU A 182 16.66 2.65 -0.74
N GLN A 183 17.87 2.06 -0.69
CA GLN A 183 18.65 1.99 0.55
C GLN A 183 18.97 3.37 1.11
N GLN A 184 19.32 4.34 0.25
CA GLN A 184 19.57 5.74 0.66
C GLN A 184 18.30 6.39 1.23
N LEU A 185 17.14 6.19 0.60
CA LEU A 185 15.87 6.73 1.09
C LEU A 185 15.52 6.17 2.48
N VAL A 186 15.65 4.85 2.66
CA VAL A 186 15.32 4.20 3.94
C VAL A 186 16.28 4.66 5.05
N ASP A 187 17.59 4.70 4.79
CA ASP A 187 18.57 5.19 5.76
C ASP A 187 18.30 6.64 6.18
N ALA A 188 17.94 7.50 5.21
CA ALA A 188 17.56 8.90 5.46
C ALA A 188 16.24 9.02 6.23
N ALA A 189 15.26 8.15 5.95
CA ALA A 189 13.99 8.10 6.67
C ALA A 189 14.22 7.74 8.14
N HIS A 190 15.02 6.71 8.42
CA HIS A 190 15.41 6.33 9.78
C HIS A 190 16.13 7.46 10.50
N ALA A 191 17.05 8.16 9.82
CA ALA A 191 17.73 9.33 10.38
C ALA A 191 16.76 10.48 10.71
N ALA A 192 15.66 10.62 9.97
CA ALA A 192 14.59 11.58 10.25
C ALA A 192 13.58 11.08 11.31
N GLY A 193 13.69 9.85 11.78
CA GLY A 193 12.77 9.24 12.76
C GLY A 193 11.51 8.65 12.13
N LEU A 194 11.52 8.37 10.82
CA LEU A 194 10.40 7.80 10.06
C LEU A 194 10.64 6.31 9.76
N GLY A 195 9.67 5.46 10.08
CA GLY A 195 9.62 4.09 9.55
C GLY A 195 9.21 4.07 8.08
N VAL A 196 9.56 3.00 7.38
CA VAL A 196 9.20 2.83 5.96
C VAL A 196 8.41 1.54 5.77
N ILE A 197 7.20 1.67 5.26
CA ILE A 197 6.32 0.58 4.84
C ILE A 197 6.40 0.50 3.32
N LEU A 198 6.53 -0.69 2.77
CA LEU A 198 6.57 -0.92 1.34
C LEU A 198 5.31 -1.65 0.89
N ASP A 199 4.61 -1.09 -0.07
CA ASP A 199 3.50 -1.76 -0.73
C ASP A 199 4.04 -2.84 -1.69
N VAL A 200 3.57 -4.08 -1.50
CA VAL A 200 4.02 -5.25 -2.27
C VAL A 200 2.86 -6.00 -2.90
N VAL A 201 3.03 -6.30 -4.18
CA VAL A 201 2.03 -6.98 -5.00
C VAL A 201 2.39 -8.46 -5.11
N TYR A 202 1.70 -9.32 -4.36
CA TYR A 202 1.94 -10.77 -4.38
C TYR A 202 0.71 -11.56 -4.84
N ASN A 203 -0.35 -10.87 -5.26
CA ASN A 203 -1.56 -11.49 -5.79
C ASN A 203 -1.47 -11.77 -7.30
N HIS A 204 -0.68 -10.99 -8.05
CA HIS A 204 -0.47 -11.16 -9.50
C HIS A 204 0.89 -10.59 -9.95
N LEU A 205 1.22 -10.76 -11.22
CA LEU A 205 2.33 -10.09 -11.88
C LEU A 205 1.83 -9.28 -13.06
N GLY A 206 2.55 -8.22 -13.40
CA GLY A 206 2.32 -7.45 -14.62
C GLY A 206 2.32 -8.34 -15.87
N ALA A 207 1.39 -8.08 -16.78
CA ALA A 207 1.14 -8.92 -17.96
C ALA A 207 2.39 -9.11 -18.84
N SER A 208 3.28 -8.13 -18.89
CA SER A 208 4.55 -8.19 -19.67
C SER A 208 5.55 -9.24 -19.17
N GLY A 209 5.38 -9.73 -17.92
CA GLY A 209 6.28 -10.71 -17.30
C GLY A 209 5.83 -12.17 -17.41
N ILE A 210 4.54 -12.41 -17.61
CA ILE A 210 3.94 -13.75 -17.51
C ILE A 210 4.65 -14.79 -18.38
N SER A 211 4.86 -14.48 -19.66
CA SER A 211 5.46 -15.44 -20.60
C SER A 211 6.94 -15.75 -20.32
N ALA A 212 7.65 -14.84 -19.64
CA ALA A 212 9.01 -15.09 -19.19
C ALA A 212 9.02 -16.06 -18.01
N MET A 213 8.16 -15.84 -17.00
CA MET A 213 8.04 -16.70 -15.82
C MET A 213 7.60 -18.13 -16.17
N GLU A 214 6.61 -18.27 -17.08
CA GLU A 214 6.12 -19.58 -17.54
C GLU A 214 7.19 -20.42 -18.24
N ALA A 215 8.22 -19.79 -18.82
CA ALA A 215 9.32 -20.52 -19.42
C ALA A 215 10.19 -21.25 -18.38
N PHE A 216 10.28 -20.73 -17.17
CA PHE A 216 10.99 -21.39 -16.06
C PHE A 216 10.17 -22.54 -15.46
N GLY A 217 8.91 -22.29 -15.11
CA GLY A 217 8.09 -23.26 -14.41
C GLY A 217 6.65 -22.80 -14.17
N PRO A 218 5.83 -23.59 -13.46
CA PRO A 218 4.44 -23.29 -13.17
C PRO A 218 4.31 -22.25 -12.03
N TYR A 219 4.80 -21.02 -12.27
CA TYR A 219 4.64 -19.89 -11.35
C TYR A 219 3.18 -19.47 -11.18
N PHE A 220 2.33 -19.81 -12.16
CA PHE A 220 0.90 -19.51 -12.16
C PHE A 220 0.09 -20.80 -12.17
N THR A 221 -1.16 -20.70 -11.71
CA THR A 221 -2.13 -21.78 -11.75
C THR A 221 -3.35 -21.42 -12.59
N GLU A 222 -3.94 -22.41 -13.25
CA GLU A 222 -5.24 -22.29 -13.93
C GLU A 222 -6.42 -22.66 -13.01
N LYS A 223 -6.14 -23.03 -11.76
CA LYS A 223 -7.14 -23.39 -10.75
C LYS A 223 -8.03 -22.22 -10.35
N TYR A 224 -7.47 -20.99 -10.44
CA TYR A 224 -8.14 -19.76 -10.08
C TYR A 224 -8.02 -18.73 -11.20
N GLU A 225 -9.06 -17.91 -11.36
CA GLU A 225 -9.08 -16.77 -12.26
C GLU A 225 -9.18 -15.49 -11.43
N ILE A 226 -8.35 -14.51 -11.71
CA ILE A 226 -8.34 -13.20 -11.05
C ILE A 226 -8.54 -12.09 -12.07
N PHE A 227 -8.94 -10.91 -11.59
CA PHE A 227 -9.26 -9.77 -12.46
C PHE A 227 -8.05 -9.29 -13.27
N TRP A 228 -6.85 -9.36 -12.68
CA TRP A 228 -5.61 -8.82 -13.27
C TRP A 228 -4.79 -9.83 -14.07
N GLY A 229 -5.28 -11.05 -14.28
CA GLY A 229 -4.59 -12.06 -15.09
C GLY A 229 -4.56 -13.45 -14.44
N LYS A 230 -3.40 -14.11 -14.53
CA LYS A 230 -3.20 -15.44 -13.95
C LYS A 230 -2.91 -15.35 -12.45
N ALA A 231 -3.53 -16.19 -11.65
CA ALA A 231 -3.24 -16.33 -10.24
C ALA A 231 -1.85 -16.95 -10.02
N ILE A 232 -1.10 -16.44 -9.06
CA ILE A 232 0.17 -17.04 -8.62
C ILE A 232 -0.13 -18.39 -7.98
N ASN A 233 0.72 -19.37 -8.23
CA ASN A 233 0.56 -20.74 -7.76
C ASN A 233 0.95 -20.90 -6.28
N PHE A 234 0.00 -20.76 -5.36
CA PHE A 234 0.25 -20.94 -3.92
C PHE A 234 -0.21 -22.31 -3.36
N ASP A 235 -1.03 -23.08 -4.09
CA ASP A 235 -1.65 -24.28 -3.54
C ASP A 235 -1.92 -25.40 -4.56
N ASP A 236 -1.36 -25.31 -5.75
CA ASP A 236 -1.41 -26.38 -6.75
C ASP A 236 -0.10 -27.19 -6.77
N ALA A 237 0.04 -28.13 -7.69
CA ALA A 237 1.27 -28.90 -7.86
C ALA A 237 2.47 -27.95 -8.05
N ASP A 238 3.61 -28.30 -7.43
CA ASP A 238 4.87 -27.55 -7.48
C ASP A 238 4.78 -26.12 -6.89
N SER A 239 3.83 -25.84 -6.01
CA SER A 239 3.66 -24.51 -5.40
C SER A 239 4.74 -24.12 -4.39
N ASP A 240 5.40 -25.07 -3.70
CA ASP A 240 6.36 -24.76 -2.64
C ASP A 240 7.51 -23.85 -3.10
N PRO A 241 8.14 -24.06 -4.27
CA PRO A 241 9.17 -23.12 -4.77
C PRO A 241 8.61 -21.73 -5.11
N VAL A 242 7.34 -21.62 -5.53
CA VAL A 242 6.68 -20.34 -5.83
C VAL A 242 6.37 -19.60 -4.54
N ARG A 243 5.87 -20.30 -3.52
CA ARG A 243 5.69 -19.75 -2.16
C ARG A 243 7.00 -19.20 -1.63
N GLU A 244 8.07 -20.00 -1.73
CA GLU A 244 9.38 -19.60 -1.23
C GLU A 244 9.95 -18.39 -2.00
N TRP A 245 9.73 -18.28 -3.31
CA TRP A 245 10.10 -17.12 -4.11
C TRP A 245 9.44 -15.82 -3.57
N VAL A 246 8.14 -15.86 -3.25
CA VAL A 246 7.42 -14.73 -2.65
C VAL A 246 7.91 -14.44 -1.22
N LEU A 247 8.08 -15.49 -0.41
CA LEU A 247 8.54 -15.33 0.97
C LEU A 247 9.96 -14.76 1.05
N GLN A 248 10.86 -15.17 0.15
CA GLN A 248 12.21 -14.61 0.07
C GLN A 248 12.21 -13.15 -0.40
N SER A 249 11.26 -12.75 -1.25
CA SER A 249 11.05 -11.34 -1.60
C SER A 249 10.67 -10.53 -0.36
N ALA A 250 9.63 -10.95 0.37
CA ALA A 250 9.18 -10.27 1.58
C ALA A 250 10.29 -10.17 2.66
N GLU A 251 11.01 -11.27 2.90
CA GLU A 251 12.17 -11.26 3.81
C GLU A 251 13.31 -10.37 3.31
N GLY A 252 13.52 -10.31 2.00
CA GLY A 252 14.55 -9.50 1.36
C GLY A 252 14.34 -8.01 1.60
N TRP A 253 13.13 -7.51 1.45
CA TRP A 253 12.80 -6.13 1.72
C TRP A 253 13.10 -5.74 3.17
N VAL A 254 12.73 -6.57 4.15
CA VAL A 254 12.99 -6.32 5.57
C VAL A 254 14.46 -6.48 5.93
N ARG A 255 15.16 -7.48 5.39
CA ARG A 255 16.53 -7.81 5.76
C ARG A 255 17.57 -6.94 5.06
N ASP A 256 17.41 -6.72 3.74
CA ASP A 256 18.43 -6.15 2.86
C ASP A 256 18.20 -4.65 2.62
N PHE A 257 16.96 -4.18 2.81
CA PHE A 257 16.57 -2.78 2.63
C PHE A 257 16.08 -2.12 3.93
N HIS A 258 16.13 -2.84 5.06
CA HIS A 258 15.70 -2.37 6.38
C HIS A 258 14.26 -1.79 6.40
N ILE A 259 13.39 -2.28 5.53
CA ILE A 259 11.97 -1.88 5.49
C ILE A 259 11.29 -2.28 6.80
N ASP A 260 10.55 -1.33 7.43
CA ASP A 260 9.88 -1.50 8.72
C ASP A 260 8.50 -2.14 8.62
N GLY A 261 7.95 -2.28 7.45
CA GLY A 261 6.67 -2.95 7.26
C GLY A 261 6.33 -3.20 5.79
N LEU A 262 5.37 -4.08 5.57
CA LEU A 262 4.83 -4.37 4.25
C LEU A 262 3.32 -4.08 4.24
N ARG A 263 2.84 -3.38 3.23
CA ARG A 263 1.41 -3.36 2.88
C ARG A 263 1.20 -4.40 1.79
N LEU A 264 0.28 -5.31 2.01
CA LEU A 264 -0.01 -6.42 1.10
C LEU A 264 -1.20 -6.06 0.22
N ASP A 265 -0.96 -5.87 -1.07
CA ASP A 265 -1.96 -5.51 -2.06
C ASP A 265 -2.99 -6.63 -2.26
N ALA A 266 -4.26 -6.25 -2.35
CA ALA A 266 -5.40 -7.07 -2.78
C ALA A 266 -5.36 -8.52 -2.28
N ILE A 267 -5.17 -8.73 -0.96
CA ILE A 267 -5.03 -10.09 -0.40
C ILE A 267 -6.24 -10.99 -0.67
N HIS A 268 -7.38 -10.41 -0.98
CA HIS A 268 -8.60 -11.15 -1.37
C HIS A 268 -8.48 -11.83 -2.74
N ALA A 269 -7.46 -11.50 -3.54
CA ALA A 269 -7.09 -12.17 -4.78
C ALA A 269 -5.93 -13.17 -4.61
N ILE A 270 -5.42 -13.36 -3.38
CA ILE A 270 -4.46 -14.40 -3.04
C ILE A 270 -5.24 -15.67 -2.66
N PHE A 271 -5.34 -16.60 -3.60
CA PHE A 271 -6.01 -17.88 -3.39
C PHE A 271 -5.02 -18.95 -2.89
N ASP A 272 -5.26 -19.44 -1.68
CA ASP A 272 -4.46 -20.49 -1.05
C ASP A 272 -5.34 -21.34 -0.13
N MET A 273 -5.60 -22.57 -0.55
CA MET A 273 -6.37 -23.57 0.20
C MET A 273 -5.47 -24.59 0.92
N SER A 274 -4.16 -24.32 1.02
CA SER A 274 -3.26 -25.16 1.77
C SER A 274 -3.51 -25.05 3.29
N ALA A 275 -3.02 -26.02 4.05
CA ALA A 275 -3.21 -26.06 5.51
C ALA A 275 -2.58 -24.86 6.23
N LYS A 276 -1.50 -24.31 5.68
CA LYS A 276 -0.87 -23.07 6.14
C LYS A 276 -0.95 -22.06 5.03
N HIS A 277 -1.88 -21.11 5.14
CA HIS A 277 -2.09 -20.06 4.16
C HIS A 277 -0.82 -19.20 3.98
N ILE A 278 -0.50 -18.83 2.74
CA ILE A 278 0.72 -18.05 2.42
C ILE A 278 0.82 -16.75 3.22
N LEU A 279 -0.27 -16.03 3.45
CA LEU A 279 -0.29 -14.81 4.27
C LEU A 279 0.15 -15.09 5.72
N ARG A 280 -0.27 -16.21 6.29
CA ARG A 280 0.17 -16.62 7.63
C ARG A 280 1.65 -16.95 7.65
N GLU A 281 2.15 -17.59 6.61
CA GLU A 281 3.55 -17.94 6.48
C GLU A 281 4.42 -16.70 6.28
N LEU A 282 3.97 -15.75 5.45
CA LEU A 282 4.62 -14.47 5.23
C LEU A 282 4.75 -13.68 6.54
N ASN A 283 3.66 -13.55 7.30
CA ASN A 283 3.69 -12.91 8.62
C ASN A 283 4.71 -13.56 9.57
N ASP A 284 4.74 -14.92 9.62
CA ASP A 284 5.72 -15.65 10.43
C ASP A 284 7.16 -15.30 10.03
N ARG A 285 7.45 -15.23 8.74
CA ARG A 285 8.77 -14.99 8.18
C ARG A 285 9.23 -13.54 8.43
N VAL A 286 8.36 -12.56 8.15
CA VAL A 286 8.62 -11.13 8.37
C VAL A 286 8.92 -10.88 9.84
N HIS A 287 8.04 -11.31 10.76
CA HIS A 287 8.25 -11.10 12.20
C HIS A 287 9.44 -11.89 12.77
N THR A 288 9.85 -12.99 12.13
CA THR A 288 11.09 -13.69 12.50
C THR A 288 12.33 -12.87 12.14
N ARG A 289 12.27 -12.09 11.05
CA ARG A 289 13.37 -11.20 10.63
C ARG A 289 13.42 -9.93 11.48
N ASN A 290 12.27 -9.29 11.65
CA ASN A 290 12.10 -8.11 12.48
C ASN A 290 10.75 -8.21 13.21
N HIS A 291 10.78 -8.46 14.50
CA HIS A 291 9.57 -8.64 15.33
C HIS A 291 8.74 -7.35 15.47
N ARG A 292 9.29 -6.20 15.08
CA ARG A 292 8.63 -4.89 15.06
C ARG A 292 8.12 -4.50 13.68
N ALA A 293 8.45 -5.27 12.64
CA ALA A 293 7.95 -4.99 11.30
C ALA A 293 6.43 -5.12 11.26
N LEU A 294 5.78 -4.18 10.61
CA LEU A 294 4.34 -4.17 10.43
C LEU A 294 3.94 -4.94 9.16
N VAL A 295 2.90 -5.73 9.24
CA VAL A 295 2.26 -6.34 8.07
C VAL A 295 0.82 -5.85 8.00
N ILE A 296 0.56 -4.95 7.08
CA ILE A 296 -0.74 -4.30 6.86
C ILE A 296 -1.36 -4.91 5.61
N ALA A 297 -2.61 -5.34 5.68
CA ALA A 297 -3.30 -5.96 4.56
C ALA A 297 -4.30 -5.00 3.92
N GLU A 298 -4.36 -4.97 2.58
CA GLU A 298 -5.50 -4.41 1.89
C GLU A 298 -6.47 -5.52 1.52
N SER A 299 -7.69 -5.43 2.04
CA SER A 299 -8.70 -6.46 1.88
C SER A 299 -10.08 -5.88 1.59
N GLY A 300 -10.62 -6.17 0.41
CA GLY A 300 -11.99 -5.82 0.08
C GLY A 300 -13.05 -6.74 0.69
N LEU A 301 -12.76 -7.48 1.79
CA LEU A 301 -13.67 -8.52 2.33
C LEU A 301 -14.40 -8.13 3.60
N ASN A 302 -13.90 -7.15 4.38
CA ASN A 302 -14.34 -6.86 5.75
C ASN A 302 -14.32 -8.14 6.61
N ASP A 303 -13.21 -8.87 6.58
CA ASP A 303 -13.04 -10.15 7.29
C ASP A 303 -12.02 -10.02 8.43
N PRO A 304 -12.47 -10.00 9.70
CA PRO A 304 -11.58 -9.89 10.85
C PRO A 304 -10.58 -11.05 10.99
N LYS A 305 -10.69 -12.10 10.17
CA LYS A 305 -9.70 -13.17 10.09
C LYS A 305 -8.33 -12.66 9.66
N VAL A 306 -8.28 -11.59 8.90
CA VAL A 306 -7.04 -10.95 8.41
C VAL A 306 -6.12 -10.61 9.59
N THR A 307 -6.63 -9.85 10.55
CA THR A 307 -5.87 -9.37 11.71
C THR A 307 -5.99 -10.28 12.96
N ARG A 308 -6.85 -11.32 12.91
CA ARG A 308 -7.00 -12.24 14.02
C ARG A 308 -5.71 -13.02 14.27
N PRO A 309 -5.30 -13.24 15.55
CA PRO A 309 -4.11 -14.02 15.87
C PRO A 309 -4.15 -15.43 15.29
N ARG A 310 -2.98 -15.94 14.92
CA ARG A 310 -2.82 -17.29 14.39
C ARG A 310 -3.35 -18.39 15.33
N SER A 311 -3.21 -18.20 16.65
CA SER A 311 -3.75 -19.09 17.67
C SER A 311 -5.28 -19.19 17.65
N ALA A 312 -5.95 -18.16 17.11
CA ALA A 312 -7.40 -18.11 16.95
C ALA A 312 -7.84 -18.39 15.49
N GLY A 313 -6.94 -18.93 14.65
CA GLY A 313 -7.23 -19.32 13.27
C GLY A 313 -7.17 -18.16 12.25
N GLY A 314 -6.64 -17.00 12.63
CA GLY A 314 -6.42 -15.88 11.75
C GLY A 314 -5.13 -15.97 10.95
N TRP A 315 -4.92 -14.98 10.08
CA TRP A 315 -3.69 -14.85 9.30
C TRP A 315 -2.59 -14.09 10.05
N GLY A 316 -2.96 -13.26 11.03
CA GLY A 316 -2.05 -12.59 11.94
C GLY A 316 -1.37 -11.36 11.35
N CYS A 317 -2.00 -10.70 10.37
CA CYS A 317 -1.58 -9.35 9.96
C CYS A 317 -1.75 -8.38 11.14
N ASP A 318 -0.88 -7.40 11.24
CA ASP A 318 -0.91 -6.43 12.33
C ASP A 318 -2.08 -5.46 12.18
N ALA A 319 -2.36 -5.04 10.94
CA ALA A 319 -3.50 -4.19 10.62
C ALA A 319 -4.07 -4.50 9.23
N GLU A 320 -5.21 -3.87 8.92
CA GLU A 320 -5.79 -3.85 7.58
C GLU A 320 -6.37 -2.47 7.24
N TRP A 321 -6.42 -2.13 5.96
CA TRP A 321 -7.12 -0.95 5.46
C TRP A 321 -8.62 -1.11 5.62
N ALA A 322 -9.30 -0.05 6.09
CA ALA A 322 -10.74 -0.03 6.36
C ALA A 322 -11.47 0.92 5.40
N ASP A 323 -11.68 0.49 4.16
CA ASP A 323 -12.32 1.28 3.10
C ASP A 323 -13.71 1.81 3.47
N ASP A 324 -14.47 1.08 4.27
CA ASP A 324 -15.82 1.50 4.68
C ASP A 324 -15.82 2.83 5.44
N PHE A 325 -14.72 3.17 6.13
CA PHE A 325 -14.55 4.48 6.78
C PHE A 325 -14.50 5.60 5.72
N HIS A 326 -13.65 5.44 4.71
CA HIS A 326 -13.58 6.36 3.56
C HIS A 326 -14.94 6.47 2.87
N HIS A 327 -15.55 5.34 2.53
CA HIS A 327 -16.81 5.31 1.80
C HIS A 327 -17.92 6.06 2.55
N ALA A 328 -18.08 5.80 3.86
CA ALA A 328 -19.08 6.46 4.69
C ALA A 328 -18.83 7.98 4.80
N LEU A 329 -17.56 8.37 5.01
CA LEU A 329 -17.17 9.77 5.16
C LEU A 329 -17.32 10.54 3.84
N ARG A 330 -16.74 10.02 2.76
CA ARG A 330 -16.77 10.67 1.44
C ARG A 330 -18.19 10.91 0.94
N VAL A 331 -19.03 9.87 0.95
CA VAL A 331 -20.40 10.00 0.42
C VAL A 331 -21.23 10.96 1.27
N LEU A 332 -21.01 10.98 2.58
CA LEU A 332 -21.70 11.92 3.46
C LEU A 332 -21.27 13.37 3.18
N LEU A 333 -20.01 13.61 2.83
CA LEU A 333 -19.44 14.92 2.54
C LEU A 333 -19.75 15.42 1.12
N THR A 334 -19.73 14.53 0.12
CA THR A 334 -19.80 14.92 -1.30
C THR A 334 -21.14 14.59 -1.97
N GLY A 335 -21.91 13.66 -1.40
CA GLY A 335 -23.13 13.14 -2.03
C GLY A 335 -22.87 12.19 -3.21
N ASP A 336 -21.62 11.86 -3.53
CA ASP A 336 -21.25 10.94 -4.61
C ASP A 336 -21.73 9.51 -4.29
N LYS A 337 -22.64 8.97 -5.13
CA LYS A 337 -23.25 7.64 -4.97
C LYS A 337 -22.99 6.74 -6.17
N THR A 338 -21.88 6.93 -6.84
CA THR A 338 -21.55 6.20 -8.05
C THR A 338 -20.93 4.84 -7.71
N GLY A 339 -21.37 3.77 -8.37
CA GLY A 339 -20.82 2.44 -8.17
C GLY A 339 -21.00 1.93 -6.73
N TYR A 340 -19.94 1.45 -6.11
CA TYR A 340 -19.98 0.89 -4.74
C TYR A 340 -20.34 1.93 -3.65
N TYR A 341 -20.28 3.23 -3.95
CA TYR A 341 -20.73 4.30 -3.05
C TYR A 341 -22.26 4.38 -2.88
N GLU A 342 -23.07 3.70 -3.72
CA GLU A 342 -24.53 3.81 -3.72
C GLU A 342 -25.17 3.46 -2.35
N GLU A 343 -24.53 2.61 -1.56
CA GLU A 343 -25.04 2.14 -0.27
C GLU A 343 -24.67 3.04 0.91
N PHE A 344 -23.82 4.05 0.69
CA PHE A 344 -23.31 4.95 1.72
C PHE A 344 -24.01 6.31 1.73
N GLY A 345 -23.63 7.20 2.68
CA GLY A 345 -24.09 8.59 2.75
C GLY A 345 -25.09 8.88 3.86
N ARG A 346 -25.16 8.01 4.87
CA ARG A 346 -25.95 8.27 6.10
C ARG A 346 -25.01 8.50 7.27
N VAL A 347 -25.34 9.48 8.13
CA VAL A 347 -24.52 9.79 9.31
C VAL A 347 -24.45 8.60 10.28
N GLU A 348 -25.48 7.74 10.32
CA GLU A 348 -25.48 6.52 11.13
C GLU A 348 -24.42 5.52 10.67
N GLN A 349 -24.09 5.48 9.37
CA GLN A 349 -22.99 4.64 8.85
C GLN A 349 -21.65 5.19 9.33
N LEU A 350 -21.45 6.50 9.29
CA LEU A 350 -20.26 7.13 9.86
C LEU A 350 -20.18 6.89 11.39
N ALA A 351 -21.29 7.01 12.10
CA ALA A 351 -21.34 6.66 13.53
C ALA A 351 -21.02 5.17 13.77
N LYS A 352 -21.45 4.27 12.89
CA LYS A 352 -21.11 2.85 12.96
C LYS A 352 -19.61 2.64 12.81
N VAL A 353 -18.98 3.24 11.80
CA VAL A 353 -17.54 3.05 11.55
C VAL A 353 -16.64 3.72 12.60
N PHE A 354 -17.12 4.71 13.35
CA PHE A 354 -16.40 5.22 14.52
C PHE A 354 -16.46 4.28 15.74
N ARG A 355 -17.42 3.34 15.77
CA ARG A 355 -17.50 2.29 16.81
C ARG A 355 -16.75 1.03 16.39
N ARG A 356 -16.87 0.65 15.12
CA ARG A 356 -16.25 -0.53 14.49
C ARG A 356 -16.00 -0.20 13.02
N PRO A 357 -14.88 -0.59 12.43
CA PRO A 357 -14.39 -0.04 11.15
C PRO A 357 -15.25 -0.39 9.92
N TYR A 358 -16.20 -1.31 10.04
CA TYR A 358 -17.01 -1.78 8.91
C TYR A 358 -18.44 -1.28 8.96
N VAL A 359 -18.95 -0.75 7.84
CA VAL A 359 -20.39 -0.53 7.62
C VAL A 359 -21.06 -1.86 7.34
N HIS A 360 -20.44 -2.67 6.48
CA HIS A 360 -20.91 -4.03 6.18
C HIS A 360 -20.21 -5.05 7.06
N ASP A 361 -20.92 -5.61 8.02
CA ASP A 361 -20.39 -6.58 8.99
C ASP A 361 -21.26 -7.85 9.12
N GLY A 362 -21.83 -8.30 7.99
CA GLY A 362 -22.67 -9.51 7.87
C GLY A 362 -24.07 -9.24 7.34
N ASP A 363 -24.43 -8.01 7.11
CA ASP A 363 -25.69 -7.59 6.49
C ASP A 363 -25.66 -7.78 4.94
N TYR A 364 -26.83 -7.60 4.31
CA TYR A 364 -26.97 -7.73 2.86
C TYR A 364 -26.53 -6.44 2.17
N SER A 365 -25.54 -6.53 1.29
CA SER A 365 -25.13 -5.47 0.39
C SER A 365 -25.94 -5.54 -0.90
N THR A 366 -26.64 -4.46 -1.26
CA THR A 366 -27.41 -4.36 -2.50
C THR A 366 -26.51 -4.25 -3.72
N PHE A 367 -25.37 -3.57 -3.58
CA PHE A 367 -24.35 -3.47 -4.61
C PHE A 367 -23.71 -4.84 -4.90
N ARG A 368 -23.26 -5.55 -3.86
CA ARG A 368 -22.63 -6.88 -3.97
C ARG A 368 -23.64 -8.01 -4.16
N ARG A 369 -24.95 -7.75 -3.95
CA ARG A 369 -26.07 -8.70 -4.06
C ARG A 369 -25.89 -9.97 -3.22
N ARG A 370 -25.23 -9.83 -2.05
CA ARG A 370 -24.99 -10.90 -1.09
C ARG A 370 -24.74 -10.36 0.31
N ARG A 371 -24.77 -11.22 1.33
CA ARG A 371 -24.26 -10.86 2.64
C ARG A 371 -22.76 -10.62 2.54
N PHE A 372 -22.29 -9.59 3.24
CA PHE A 372 -20.93 -9.13 3.11
C PHE A 372 -20.34 -8.73 4.48
N GLY A 373 -19.03 -9.04 4.65
CA GLY A 373 -18.31 -8.75 5.87
C GLY A 373 -18.63 -9.67 7.05
N ALA A 374 -17.95 -9.46 8.15
CA ALA A 374 -18.19 -10.10 9.44
C ALA A 374 -17.89 -9.11 10.58
N PRO A 375 -18.54 -9.25 11.76
CA PRO A 375 -18.32 -8.32 12.87
C PRO A 375 -16.88 -8.40 13.42
N PRO A 376 -16.12 -7.27 13.47
CA PRO A 376 -14.76 -7.22 14.00
C PRO A 376 -14.73 -7.05 15.52
N THR A 377 -15.66 -7.65 16.27
CA THR A 377 -15.88 -7.41 17.70
C THR A 377 -14.75 -7.87 18.62
N ASP A 378 -13.86 -8.73 18.11
CA ASP A 378 -12.69 -9.26 18.80
C ASP A 378 -11.39 -8.61 18.34
N ARG A 379 -11.46 -7.48 17.59
CA ARG A 379 -10.31 -6.75 17.06
C ARG A 379 -10.14 -5.41 17.77
N HIS A 380 -8.88 -4.95 17.85
CA HIS A 380 -8.53 -3.65 18.43
C HIS A 380 -8.61 -2.56 17.36
N VAL A 381 -8.86 -1.32 17.77
CA VAL A 381 -8.99 -0.18 16.85
C VAL A 381 -7.70 0.16 16.12
N ASP A 382 -6.55 -0.05 16.74
CA ASP A 382 -5.21 0.14 16.17
C ASP A 382 -4.86 -0.89 15.07
N GLN A 383 -5.68 -1.93 14.91
CA GLN A 383 -5.55 -2.90 13.81
C GLN A 383 -6.24 -2.45 12.52
N PHE A 384 -6.70 -1.20 12.42
CA PHE A 384 -7.37 -0.67 11.25
C PHE A 384 -6.76 0.66 10.82
N VAL A 385 -6.33 0.72 9.56
CA VAL A 385 -5.84 1.94 8.92
C VAL A 385 -7.01 2.60 8.21
N VAL A 386 -7.25 3.89 8.49
CA VAL A 386 -8.32 4.68 7.90
C VAL A 386 -7.76 5.90 7.19
N PHE A 387 -8.44 6.31 6.16
CA PHE A 387 -8.05 7.43 5.32
C PHE A 387 -9.29 8.13 4.75
N ASP A 388 -9.17 9.38 4.40
CA ASP A 388 -10.16 10.10 3.59
C ASP A 388 -9.74 10.15 2.12
N GLN A 389 -8.44 9.99 1.82
CA GLN A 389 -7.88 9.79 0.49
C GLN A 389 -6.74 8.77 0.55
N ASN A 390 -6.54 8.03 -0.53
CA ASN A 390 -5.37 7.24 -0.86
C ASN A 390 -5.23 7.16 -2.39
N HIS A 391 -4.21 6.47 -2.89
CA HIS A 391 -3.99 6.34 -4.32
C HIS A 391 -5.20 5.74 -5.06
N ASP A 392 -5.86 4.73 -4.48
CA ASP A 392 -7.02 4.06 -5.08
C ASP A 392 -8.26 4.98 -5.09
N GLN A 393 -8.56 5.62 -3.97
CA GLN A 393 -9.77 6.43 -3.81
C GLN A 393 -9.72 7.73 -4.62
N VAL A 394 -8.53 8.21 -4.92
CA VAL A 394 -8.29 9.33 -5.83
C VAL A 394 -8.12 8.85 -7.27
N GLY A 395 -7.23 7.92 -7.51
CA GLY A 395 -6.78 7.53 -8.85
C GLY A 395 -7.75 6.64 -9.62
N ASN A 396 -8.61 5.88 -8.93
CA ASN A 396 -9.69 5.12 -9.59
C ASN A 396 -10.86 6.00 -10.04
N ARG A 397 -10.86 7.29 -9.73
CA ARG A 397 -11.81 8.24 -10.33
C ARG A 397 -11.41 8.55 -11.78
N ALA A 398 -12.39 8.88 -12.61
CA ALA A 398 -12.18 9.07 -14.06
C ALA A 398 -11.05 10.07 -14.37
N PHE A 399 -10.94 11.13 -13.57
CA PHE A 399 -9.96 12.21 -13.74
C PHE A 399 -8.91 12.27 -12.64
N GLY A 400 -8.93 11.34 -11.67
CA GLY A 400 -8.01 11.33 -10.55
C GLY A 400 -8.20 12.51 -9.59
N ASP A 401 -9.42 13.01 -9.48
CA ASP A 401 -9.74 14.20 -8.69
C ASP A 401 -9.76 13.91 -7.20
N ARG A 402 -9.10 14.81 -6.45
CA ARG A 402 -9.02 14.79 -4.98
C ARG A 402 -10.34 15.21 -4.33
N LEU A 403 -10.42 15.12 -3.00
CA LEU A 403 -11.56 15.67 -2.26
C LEU A 403 -11.68 17.18 -2.51
N PRO A 404 -12.92 17.70 -2.69
CA PRO A 404 -13.16 19.13 -2.81
C PRO A 404 -12.63 19.90 -1.59
N ALA A 405 -11.98 21.04 -1.82
CA ALA A 405 -11.33 21.84 -0.78
C ALA A 405 -12.27 22.22 0.38
N GLU A 406 -13.56 22.48 0.09
CA GLU A 406 -14.56 22.86 1.10
C GLU A 406 -14.93 21.75 2.07
N VAL A 407 -14.69 20.47 1.75
CA VAL A 407 -14.97 19.35 2.64
C VAL A 407 -13.71 18.78 3.31
N GLN A 408 -12.54 19.09 2.78
CA GLN A 408 -11.25 18.58 3.27
C GLN A 408 -11.01 18.86 4.76
N PRO A 409 -11.32 20.07 5.32
CA PRO A 409 -11.12 20.31 6.75
C PRO A 409 -11.90 19.37 7.66
N LEU A 410 -13.14 19.04 7.31
CA LEU A 410 -13.97 18.11 8.10
C LEU A 410 -13.54 16.66 7.87
N ALA A 411 -13.10 16.30 6.66
CA ALA A 411 -12.57 14.99 6.35
C ALA A 411 -11.30 14.70 7.17
N ALA A 412 -10.32 15.60 7.13
CA ALA A 412 -9.10 15.52 7.94
C ALA A 412 -9.40 15.44 9.45
N PHE A 413 -10.34 16.25 9.94
CA PHE A 413 -10.79 16.23 11.34
C PHE A 413 -11.31 14.83 11.73
N CYS A 414 -12.15 14.22 10.91
CA CYS A 414 -12.69 12.89 11.16
C CYS A 414 -11.62 11.80 11.09
N THR A 415 -10.76 11.84 10.11
CA THR A 415 -9.71 10.83 9.88
C THR A 415 -8.64 10.90 10.94
N LEU A 416 -8.04 12.08 11.15
CA LEU A 416 -6.92 12.26 12.07
C LEU A 416 -7.30 12.15 13.53
N LEU A 417 -8.53 12.48 13.91
CA LEU A 417 -8.99 12.36 15.29
C LEU A 417 -9.81 11.09 15.56
N SER A 418 -9.92 10.18 14.59
CA SER A 418 -10.53 8.86 14.77
C SER A 418 -9.75 8.00 15.77
N PRO A 419 -10.34 6.95 16.35
CA PRO A 419 -9.63 6.01 17.23
C PRO A 419 -8.64 5.10 16.48
N TYR A 420 -8.64 5.11 15.16
CA TYR A 420 -7.88 4.24 14.26
C TYR A 420 -6.50 4.81 13.92
N VAL A 421 -5.71 4.04 13.18
CA VAL A 421 -4.45 4.48 12.58
C VAL A 421 -4.77 5.32 11.35
N PRO A 422 -4.46 6.62 11.32
CA PRO A 422 -4.73 7.44 10.16
C PRO A 422 -3.62 7.30 9.12
N MET A 423 -4.02 7.32 7.85
CA MET A 423 -3.14 7.46 6.71
C MET A 423 -3.53 8.71 5.91
N LEU A 424 -2.54 9.49 5.53
CA LEU A 424 -2.65 10.64 4.65
C LEU A 424 -2.12 10.28 3.28
N PHE A 425 -2.77 10.75 2.23
CA PHE A 425 -2.25 10.67 0.87
C PHE A 425 -1.39 11.89 0.56
N MET A 426 -0.27 11.70 -0.13
CA MET A 426 0.69 12.76 -0.47
C MET A 426 0.03 14.04 -0.99
N GLY A 427 0.41 15.18 -0.40
CA GLY A 427 -0.10 16.51 -0.74
C GLY A 427 -1.39 16.92 -0.03
N GLU A 428 -2.05 15.99 0.65
CA GLU A 428 -3.29 16.24 1.37
C GLU A 428 -3.10 17.28 2.47
N GLU A 429 -1.96 17.24 3.15
CA GLU A 429 -1.62 18.09 4.30
C GLU A 429 -1.48 19.58 3.97
N TYR A 430 -1.45 19.94 2.70
CA TYR A 430 -1.45 21.34 2.24
C TYR A 430 -2.52 21.64 1.18
N GLY A 431 -3.43 20.70 0.94
CA GLY A 431 -4.52 20.88 -0.03
C GLY A 431 -4.06 20.89 -1.48
N GLU A 432 -3.17 19.95 -1.85
CA GLU A 432 -2.74 19.75 -3.23
C GLU A 432 -3.94 19.63 -4.18
N THR A 433 -3.86 20.30 -5.32
CA THR A 433 -4.92 20.32 -6.33
C THR A 433 -4.59 19.51 -7.58
N ALA A 434 -3.32 19.14 -7.78
CA ALA A 434 -2.96 18.23 -8.86
C ALA A 434 -3.73 16.90 -8.72
N PRO A 435 -4.33 16.40 -9.79
CA PRO A 435 -4.97 15.09 -9.77
C PRO A 435 -3.93 13.99 -9.56
N PHE A 436 -4.37 12.83 -9.12
CA PHE A 436 -3.57 11.62 -9.19
C PHE A 436 -4.28 10.64 -10.13
N GLN A 437 -3.90 10.66 -11.40
CA GLN A 437 -4.54 9.88 -12.45
C GLN A 437 -3.95 8.48 -12.53
N PHE A 438 -4.70 7.52 -13.06
CA PHE A 438 -4.15 6.21 -13.39
C PHE A 438 -3.26 6.33 -14.64
N PHE A 439 -1.98 6.00 -14.51
CA PHE A 439 -0.99 6.06 -15.58
C PHE A 439 -0.13 4.79 -15.62
N THR A 440 0.32 4.44 -16.81
CA THR A 440 1.17 3.27 -17.11
C THR A 440 2.17 3.63 -18.21
N ASP A 441 3.24 2.83 -18.34
CA ASP A 441 4.22 2.92 -19.43
C ASP A 441 4.51 1.50 -19.96
N HIS A 442 3.45 0.86 -20.49
CA HIS A 442 3.57 -0.50 -21.02
C HIS A 442 4.47 -0.55 -22.25
N ILE A 443 5.46 -1.44 -22.22
CA ILE A 443 6.40 -1.68 -23.33
C ILE A 443 5.79 -2.55 -24.44
N ASP A 444 4.63 -3.17 -24.20
CA ASP A 444 3.89 -3.98 -25.14
C ASP A 444 2.66 -3.22 -25.65
N GLU A 445 2.64 -2.83 -26.92
CA GLU A 445 1.56 -2.05 -27.55
C GLU A 445 0.17 -2.67 -27.34
N LYS A 446 0.06 -4.01 -27.40
CA LYS A 446 -1.21 -4.71 -27.17
C LYS A 446 -1.73 -4.55 -25.75
N ILE A 447 -0.82 -4.55 -24.77
CA ILE A 447 -1.18 -4.35 -23.36
C ILE A 447 -1.57 -2.89 -23.16
N ALA A 448 -0.79 -1.94 -23.70
CA ALA A 448 -1.10 -0.51 -23.64
C ALA A 448 -2.50 -0.19 -24.18
N VAL A 449 -2.81 -0.69 -25.38
CA VAL A 449 -4.15 -0.51 -25.99
C VAL A 449 -5.24 -1.14 -25.13
N ALA A 450 -5.03 -2.38 -24.67
CA ALA A 450 -6.03 -3.08 -23.85
C ALA A 450 -6.30 -2.35 -22.51
N THR A 451 -5.26 -1.78 -21.90
CA THR A 451 -5.36 -0.98 -20.67
C THR A 451 -6.18 0.30 -20.91
N ALA A 452 -5.86 1.06 -21.95
CA ALA A 452 -6.60 2.27 -22.32
C ALA A 452 -8.07 1.99 -22.65
N GLU A 453 -8.36 0.92 -23.42
CA GLU A 453 -9.72 0.50 -23.72
C GLU A 453 -10.47 -0.01 -22.48
N GLY A 454 -9.78 -0.70 -21.58
CA GLY A 454 -10.32 -1.16 -20.29
C GLY A 454 -10.78 0.02 -19.46
N ARG A 455 -9.93 1.03 -19.31
CA ARG A 455 -10.23 2.26 -18.56
C ARG A 455 -11.43 3.01 -19.16
N ARG A 456 -11.48 3.21 -20.48
CA ARG A 456 -12.63 3.83 -21.14
C ARG A 456 -13.92 3.05 -20.94
N ARG A 457 -13.88 1.71 -20.98
CA ARG A 457 -15.08 0.87 -20.73
C ARG A 457 -15.59 0.98 -19.30
N GLU A 458 -14.70 1.05 -18.32
CA GLU A 458 -15.04 1.21 -16.91
C GLU A 458 -15.93 2.45 -16.71
N PHE A 459 -15.59 3.56 -17.37
CA PHE A 459 -16.32 4.81 -17.25
C PHE A 459 -17.40 5.04 -18.32
N SER A 460 -17.58 4.13 -19.26
CA SER A 460 -18.56 4.27 -20.34
C SER A 460 -20.03 4.34 -19.88
N ALA A 461 -20.33 3.88 -18.67
CA ALA A 461 -21.67 3.90 -18.08
C ALA A 461 -22.00 5.23 -17.36
N PHE A 462 -21.05 6.16 -17.25
CA PHE A 462 -21.25 7.42 -16.54
C PHE A 462 -21.90 8.46 -17.46
N ALA A 463 -23.03 9.02 -17.02
CA ALA A 463 -23.78 9.99 -17.82
C ALA A 463 -23.21 11.42 -17.80
N SER A 464 -22.24 11.69 -16.91
CA SER A 464 -21.73 13.04 -16.64
C SER A 464 -20.61 13.49 -17.60
N PHE A 465 -19.98 12.57 -18.32
CA PHE A 465 -18.91 12.86 -19.28
C PHE A 465 -18.83 11.77 -20.36
N SER A 466 -18.13 12.05 -21.46
CA SER A 466 -17.84 11.04 -22.49
C SER A 466 -16.71 10.13 -22.04
N ALA A 467 -16.78 8.84 -22.36
CA ALA A 467 -15.66 7.92 -22.14
C ALA A 467 -14.38 8.34 -22.91
N GLU A 468 -14.52 9.16 -23.95
CA GLU A 468 -13.40 9.72 -24.72
C GLU A 468 -12.68 10.84 -23.95
N ASP A 469 -13.32 11.46 -22.95
CA ASP A 469 -12.71 12.50 -22.11
C ASP A 469 -11.80 11.91 -21.01
N VAL A 470 -11.90 10.60 -20.74
CA VAL A 470 -11.06 9.92 -19.73
C VAL A 470 -9.60 9.91 -20.20
N PRO A 471 -8.65 10.41 -19.37
CA PRO A 471 -7.24 10.44 -19.72
C PRO A 471 -6.72 9.07 -20.15
N ASP A 472 -5.92 9.04 -21.22
CA ASP A 472 -5.25 7.81 -21.64
C ASP A 472 -4.13 7.49 -20.64
N PRO A 473 -4.15 6.32 -19.97
CA PRO A 473 -3.13 5.98 -18.98
C PRO A 473 -1.73 5.83 -19.58
N GLN A 474 -1.62 5.60 -20.88
CA GLN A 474 -0.33 5.46 -21.58
C GLN A 474 0.26 6.81 -22.05
N ASP A 475 -0.52 7.91 -21.95
CA ASP A 475 -0.02 9.23 -22.31
C ASP A 475 0.90 9.77 -21.20
N ALA A 476 2.12 10.18 -21.58
CA ALA A 476 3.08 10.79 -20.66
C ALA A 476 2.52 12.01 -19.91
N GLU A 477 1.60 12.78 -20.54
CA GLU A 477 0.93 13.91 -19.90
C GLU A 477 0.04 13.49 -18.72
N THR A 478 -0.53 12.28 -18.74
CA THR A 478 -1.31 11.73 -17.62
C THR A 478 -0.43 11.55 -16.38
N PHE A 479 0.78 11.04 -16.56
CA PHE A 479 1.80 10.96 -15.50
C PHE A 479 2.26 12.35 -15.04
N LEU A 480 2.61 13.23 -15.98
CA LEU A 480 3.14 14.56 -15.64
C LEU A 480 2.14 15.42 -14.86
N ARG A 481 0.84 15.35 -15.20
CA ARG A 481 -0.23 16.03 -14.47
C ARG A 481 -0.44 15.51 -13.05
N SER A 482 -0.02 14.27 -12.79
CA SER A 482 -0.15 13.65 -11.47
C SER A 482 0.99 14.00 -10.52
N LYS A 483 2.02 14.73 -10.98
CA LYS A 483 3.09 15.23 -10.12
C LYS A 483 2.57 16.30 -9.17
N LEU A 484 3.03 16.25 -7.92
CA LEU A 484 2.70 17.26 -6.92
C LEU A 484 3.22 18.63 -7.36
N THR A 485 2.35 19.65 -7.32
CA THR A 485 2.73 21.04 -7.58
C THR A 485 3.39 21.69 -6.39
N ARG A 486 3.09 21.18 -5.18
CA ARG A 486 3.46 21.75 -3.88
C ARG A 486 2.90 23.15 -3.64
N GLU A 487 2.00 23.59 -4.51
CA GLU A 487 1.16 24.76 -4.29
C GLU A 487 -0.03 24.33 -3.43
N GLY A 488 -0.33 25.09 -2.38
CA GLY A 488 -1.39 24.69 -1.46
C GLY A 488 -1.94 25.82 -0.65
N ASP A 489 -2.86 25.50 0.25
CA ASP A 489 -3.52 26.42 1.16
C ASP A 489 -2.82 26.40 2.52
N GLU A 490 -2.30 27.54 2.96
CA GLU A 490 -1.64 27.70 4.26
C GLU A 490 -2.60 27.44 5.45
N ALA A 491 -3.90 27.72 5.27
CA ALA A 491 -4.89 27.44 6.31
C ALA A 491 -5.11 25.93 6.48
N ILE A 492 -5.10 25.16 5.38
CA ILE A 492 -5.15 23.70 5.41
C ILE A 492 -3.89 23.16 6.09
N ARG A 493 -2.70 23.63 5.69
CA ARG A 493 -1.44 23.22 6.32
C ARG A 493 -1.45 23.47 7.83
N ALA A 494 -1.86 24.65 8.27
CA ALA A 494 -1.97 24.98 9.68
C ALA A 494 -2.98 24.12 10.42
N LEU A 495 -4.08 23.73 9.75
CA LEU A 495 -5.08 22.82 10.32
C LEU A 495 -4.50 21.42 10.55
N TYR A 496 -3.80 20.83 9.56
CA TYR A 496 -3.18 19.50 9.68
C TYR A 496 -2.15 19.47 10.81
N VAL A 497 -1.29 20.49 10.93
CA VAL A 497 -0.34 20.61 12.06
C VAL A 497 -1.09 20.56 13.40
N ARG A 498 -2.16 21.37 13.54
CA ARG A 498 -2.95 21.41 14.79
C ARG A 498 -3.67 20.09 15.07
N LEU A 499 -4.22 19.43 14.04
CA LEU A 499 -4.90 18.14 14.18
C LEU A 499 -3.93 17.04 14.64
N LEU A 500 -2.73 16.99 14.06
CA LEU A 500 -1.70 16.02 14.43
C LEU A 500 -1.11 16.28 15.81
N ASP A 501 -0.96 17.54 16.19
CA ASP A 501 -0.53 17.89 17.55
C ASP A 501 -1.55 17.46 18.59
N VAL A 502 -2.81 17.79 18.37
CA VAL A 502 -3.90 17.45 19.30
C VAL A 502 -4.18 15.95 19.35
N ARG A 503 -3.96 15.21 18.23
CA ARG A 503 -4.09 13.75 18.20
C ARG A 503 -3.24 13.08 19.28
N ARG A 504 -2.05 13.61 19.57
CA ARG A 504 -1.13 13.06 20.58
C ARG A 504 -1.69 13.13 22.01
N GLU A 505 -2.69 14.00 22.24
CA GLU A 505 -3.38 14.12 23.53
C GLU A 505 -4.58 13.17 23.66
N LEU A 506 -5.08 12.62 22.54
CA LEU A 506 -6.22 11.70 22.55
C LEU A 506 -5.78 10.29 22.99
N PRO A 507 -6.67 9.51 23.66
CA PRO A 507 -6.36 8.12 24.00
C PRO A 507 -6.01 7.29 22.76
N ALA A 508 -4.77 6.79 22.68
CA ALA A 508 -4.31 5.91 21.61
C ALA A 508 -4.69 4.45 21.88
N GLY A 509 -5.00 3.68 20.85
CA GLY A 509 -5.33 2.25 20.96
C GLY A 509 -6.60 1.91 21.73
N HIS A 510 -7.48 2.88 21.97
CA HIS A 510 -8.74 2.71 22.70
C HIS A 510 -9.96 2.99 21.84
N ASP A 511 -10.99 2.16 21.99
CA ASP A 511 -12.32 2.40 21.41
C ASP A 511 -12.85 3.77 21.82
N ALA A 512 -13.72 4.36 21.00
CA ALA A 512 -14.49 5.53 21.41
C ALA A 512 -15.41 5.19 22.60
N ASP A 513 -15.42 6.02 23.65
CA ASP A 513 -16.27 5.80 24.85
C ASP A 513 -17.77 5.89 24.53
N ALA A 514 -18.13 6.78 23.61
CA ALA A 514 -19.50 6.94 23.13
C ALA A 514 -19.49 7.53 21.71
N VAL A 515 -20.46 7.11 20.92
CA VAL A 515 -20.69 7.65 19.56
C VAL A 515 -22.18 7.87 19.39
N ASP A 516 -22.59 9.09 19.12
CA ASP A 516 -23.97 9.49 18.88
C ASP A 516 -24.08 10.26 17.56
N CYS A 517 -25.25 10.22 16.94
CA CYS A 517 -25.55 10.99 15.74
C CYS A 517 -27.04 11.35 15.70
N ASP A 518 -27.37 12.35 14.88
CA ASP A 518 -28.75 12.72 14.59
C ASP A 518 -28.97 12.68 13.07
N PRO A 519 -29.77 11.75 12.54
CA PRO A 519 -30.06 11.67 11.10
C PRO A 519 -30.89 12.84 10.56
N ALA A 520 -31.66 13.52 11.41
CA ALA A 520 -32.52 14.63 11.02
C ALA A 520 -31.74 15.94 10.85
N ALA A 521 -30.68 16.10 11.64
CA ALA A 521 -29.73 17.21 11.52
C ALA A 521 -28.32 16.59 11.49
N PRO A 522 -27.85 16.10 10.33
CA PRO A 522 -26.76 15.14 10.24
C PRO A 522 -25.46 15.61 10.92
N TRP A 523 -25.42 15.41 12.24
CA TRP A 523 -24.23 15.62 13.05
C TRP A 523 -23.78 14.30 13.68
N LEU A 524 -22.49 14.23 13.96
CA LEU A 524 -21.82 13.14 14.68
C LEU A 524 -21.17 13.72 15.95
N ARG A 525 -21.25 12.95 17.06
CA ARG A 525 -20.53 13.22 18.29
C ARG A 525 -19.79 11.96 18.72
N VAL A 526 -18.48 12.09 18.97
CA VAL A 526 -17.63 10.98 19.43
C VAL A 526 -16.88 11.39 20.68
N ARG A 527 -17.03 10.65 21.77
CA ARG A 527 -16.27 10.87 23.00
C ARG A 527 -15.04 9.97 23.03
N ARG A 528 -13.89 10.55 23.33
CA ARG A 528 -12.60 9.88 23.51
C ARG A 528 -11.89 10.43 24.76
N GLY A 529 -12.01 9.72 25.89
CA GLY A 529 -11.52 10.21 27.19
C GLY A 529 -12.17 11.55 27.58
N PRO A 530 -11.37 12.60 27.87
CA PRO A 530 -11.90 13.91 28.20
C PRO A 530 -12.38 14.71 26.98
N PHE A 531 -12.09 14.24 25.77
CA PHE A 531 -12.39 14.96 24.53
C PHE A 531 -13.71 14.50 23.91
N THR A 532 -14.39 15.45 23.27
CA THR A 532 -15.56 15.19 22.43
C THR A 532 -15.36 15.81 21.05
N LEU A 533 -15.35 14.97 20.03
CA LEU A 533 -15.40 15.38 18.63
C LEU A 533 -16.86 15.65 18.27
N ALA A 534 -17.15 16.79 17.71
CA ALA A 534 -18.46 17.14 17.15
C ALA A 534 -18.31 17.54 15.69
N GLY A 535 -19.01 16.87 14.77
CA GLY A 535 -19.00 17.14 13.34
C GLY A 535 -20.39 17.43 12.81
N ASN A 536 -20.54 18.50 12.05
CA ASN A 536 -21.75 18.86 11.30
C ASN A 536 -21.55 18.55 9.83
N PHE A 537 -22.30 17.62 9.29
CA PHE A 537 -22.24 17.20 7.88
C PHE A 537 -23.32 17.84 7.00
N ALA A 538 -24.20 18.70 7.60
CA ALA A 538 -25.20 19.43 6.87
C ALA A 538 -24.60 20.62 6.10
N GLU A 539 -25.30 21.07 5.06
CA GLU A 539 -25.02 22.33 4.34
C GLU A 539 -25.50 23.58 5.08
N THR A 540 -26.05 23.41 6.26
CA THR A 540 -26.56 24.48 7.13
C THR A 540 -25.92 24.37 8.51
N PRO A 541 -25.82 25.46 9.28
CA PRO A 541 -25.32 25.42 10.65
C PRO A 541 -26.12 24.45 11.51
N ALA A 542 -25.42 23.80 12.44
CA ALA A 542 -26.03 22.90 13.42
C ALA A 542 -25.50 23.16 14.83
N SER A 543 -26.31 22.86 15.85
CA SER A 543 -25.93 22.94 17.24
C SER A 543 -25.87 21.52 17.83
N VAL A 544 -24.67 21.08 18.18
CA VAL A 544 -24.38 19.71 18.66
C VAL A 544 -24.29 19.73 20.18
N PRO A 545 -25.00 18.85 20.91
CA PRO A 545 -24.89 18.77 22.36
C PRO A 545 -23.52 18.18 22.78
N VAL A 546 -22.83 18.85 23.71
CA VAL A 546 -21.49 18.47 24.20
C VAL A 546 -21.46 18.66 25.74
N GLU A 547 -22.35 18.00 26.41
CA GLU A 547 -22.56 18.14 27.87
C GLU A 547 -21.25 17.97 28.64
N GLY A 548 -20.99 18.91 29.59
CA GLY A 548 -19.81 18.89 30.43
C GLY A 548 -18.55 19.51 29.80
N ALA A 549 -18.56 19.85 28.51
CA ALA A 549 -17.43 20.54 27.89
C ALA A 549 -17.34 22.00 28.34
N GLY A 550 -16.13 22.42 28.71
CA GLY A 550 -15.83 23.79 29.17
C GLY A 550 -14.85 24.54 28.25
N GLU A 551 -14.22 23.86 27.30
CA GLU A 551 -13.16 24.40 26.45
C GLU A 551 -13.34 23.99 25.00
N LEU A 552 -13.22 24.95 24.07
CA LEU A 552 -13.08 24.68 22.63
C LEU A 552 -11.59 24.53 22.33
N VAL A 553 -11.14 23.31 22.10
CA VAL A 553 -9.72 22.98 21.86
C VAL A 553 -9.31 23.29 20.42
N LEU A 554 -10.16 22.89 19.46
CA LEU A 554 -9.92 23.08 18.03
C LEU A 554 -11.25 23.24 17.29
N ALA A 555 -11.25 24.09 16.28
CA ALA A 555 -12.32 24.17 15.30
C ALA A 555 -11.73 24.14 13.87
N THR A 556 -12.44 23.50 12.95
CA THR A 556 -12.05 23.45 11.51
C THR A 556 -12.39 24.75 10.79
N HIS A 557 -13.37 25.51 11.29
CA HIS A 557 -13.87 26.73 10.66
C HIS A 557 -14.09 27.84 11.69
N ASP A 558 -13.89 29.07 11.26
CA ASP A 558 -14.29 30.26 12.00
C ASP A 558 -15.81 30.29 12.24
N GLY A 559 -16.24 30.98 13.28
CA GLY A 559 -17.67 31.05 13.63
C GLY A 559 -18.17 29.87 14.45
N THR A 560 -17.30 28.95 14.88
CA THR A 560 -17.61 27.90 15.83
C THR A 560 -17.67 28.45 17.25
N HIS A 561 -18.75 28.17 17.99
CA HIS A 561 -18.95 28.69 19.35
C HIS A 561 -19.37 27.57 20.32
N LEU A 562 -18.71 27.52 21.48
CA LEU A 562 -19.10 26.65 22.59
C LEU A 562 -19.83 27.47 23.63
N ALA A 563 -21.09 27.13 23.90
CA ALA A 563 -21.91 27.76 24.94
C ALA A 563 -22.99 26.82 25.46
N ASN A 564 -23.30 26.90 26.75
CA ASN A 564 -24.44 26.19 27.38
C ASN A 564 -24.45 24.67 27.12
N GLY A 565 -23.29 24.01 27.12
CA GLY A 565 -23.18 22.57 26.85
C GLY A 565 -23.48 22.16 25.39
N ARG A 566 -23.38 23.10 24.46
CA ARG A 566 -23.56 22.88 23.03
C ARG A 566 -22.45 23.57 22.25
N VAL A 567 -22.06 22.97 21.12
CA VAL A 567 -21.20 23.62 20.13
C VAL A 567 -22.02 23.96 18.89
N ASP A 568 -22.03 25.23 18.54
CA ASP A 568 -22.64 25.71 17.29
C ASP A 568 -21.58 25.66 16.19
N LEU A 569 -21.86 24.86 15.18
CA LEU A 569 -20.97 24.57 14.06
C LEU A 569 -21.52 25.19 12.77
N PRO A 570 -20.69 25.89 11.97
CA PRO A 570 -21.02 26.19 10.58
C PRO A 570 -21.39 24.94 9.77
N ALA A 571 -21.82 25.13 8.54
CA ALA A 571 -22.00 24.04 7.58
C ALA A 571 -20.68 23.28 7.39
N ARG A 572 -20.73 21.94 7.32
CA ARG A 572 -19.57 21.07 7.04
C ARG A 572 -18.36 21.36 7.94
N ALA A 573 -18.57 21.57 9.21
CA ALA A 573 -17.55 21.94 10.18
C ALA A 573 -17.42 20.93 11.33
N GLY A 574 -16.21 20.87 11.91
CA GLY A 574 -15.90 20.06 13.08
C GLY A 574 -15.32 20.88 14.21
N ALA A 575 -15.53 20.42 15.44
CA ALA A 575 -14.92 20.97 16.64
C ALA A 575 -14.52 19.87 17.63
N LEU A 576 -13.36 20.05 18.24
CA LEU A 576 -12.92 19.27 19.39
C LEU A 576 -13.11 20.12 20.64
N VAL A 577 -13.81 19.56 21.61
CA VAL A 577 -14.06 20.22 22.91
C VAL A 577 -13.63 19.31 24.06
N ARG A 578 -13.31 19.93 25.20
CA ARG A 578 -12.92 19.23 26.44
C ARG A 578 -13.64 19.78 27.66
#